data_eb61ebc7fdd2b22457004814542b0e93
#
_entry.id   eb61ebc7fdd2b22457004814542b0e93
#
_cell.length_a   1.000
_cell.length_b   1.000
_cell.length_c   1.000
_cell.angle_alpha   90.00
_cell.angle_beta   90.00
_cell.angle_gamma   90.00
#
_symmetry.space_group_name_H-M   'P 1'
#
loop_
_entity.id
_entity.type
_entity.pdbx_description
1 polymer ?
#
loop_
_entity_poly.entity_id
_entity_poly.type
_entity_poly.pdbx_seq_one_letter_code
_entity_poly.pdbx_strand_id
1 'polypeptide(L)'
;MSTLCILFLLSACDPSIDDYESYKNLKVGEHFSVNRDGYAVKINDTLLVWHNLADGEKDCVKVIDKNMVDSSGMIEGEDVLNGSKELLADKIKDCYSSNDYVIMELLNNDTIILVDCNNNFKYSKFDNLKSTGIDYSKFNHISIG
;
A
#
# COMPACT_ATOMS: atom_id res chain seq x y z
N MET A 1 -13.77 -36.33 33.44
CA MET A 1 -12.57 -35.93 32.64
C MET A 1 -12.93 -34.68 31.84
N SER A 2 -12.40 -33.56 32.27
CA SER A 2 -12.72 -32.26 31.65
C SER A 2 -11.59 -31.89 30.67
N THR A 3 -11.93 -31.88 29.39
CA THR A 3 -10.97 -31.51 28.33
C THR A 3 -10.86 -29.99 28.26
N LEU A 4 -9.76 -29.48 28.76
CA LEU A 4 -9.44 -28.05 28.71
C LEU A 4 -9.01 -27.70 27.27
N CYS A 5 -9.91 -27.09 26.49
CA CYS A 5 -9.56 -26.48 25.21
C CYS A 5 -8.75 -25.18 25.47
N ILE A 6 -7.44 -25.25 25.32
CA ILE A 6 -6.58 -24.06 25.29
C ILE A 6 -6.75 -23.43 23.89
N LEU A 7 -7.55 -22.38 23.83
CA LEU A 7 -7.56 -21.48 22.66
C LEU A 7 -6.24 -20.71 22.64
N PHE A 8 -5.33 -21.10 21.78
CA PHE A 8 -4.22 -20.23 21.38
C PHE A 8 -4.80 -19.06 20.56
N LEU A 9 -5.00 -17.94 21.21
CA LEU A 9 -5.13 -16.66 20.53
C LEU A 9 -3.75 -16.35 19.92
N LEU A 10 -3.56 -16.73 18.67
CA LEU A 10 -2.49 -16.19 17.84
C LEU A 10 -2.85 -14.72 17.64
N SER A 11 -2.33 -13.84 18.51
CA SER A 11 -2.24 -12.44 18.17
C SER A 11 -1.32 -12.37 16.95
N ALA A 12 -1.92 -12.21 15.77
CA ALA A 12 -1.17 -11.85 14.58
C ALA A 12 -0.57 -10.47 14.87
N CYS A 13 0.69 -10.44 15.29
CA CYS A 13 1.44 -9.20 15.28
C CYS A 13 1.58 -8.80 13.81
N ASP A 14 1.21 -7.57 13.48
CA ASP A 14 1.52 -7.02 12.17
C ASP A 14 3.02 -7.13 11.92
N PRO A 15 3.45 -7.47 10.69
CA PRO A 15 4.87 -7.56 10.40
C PRO A 15 5.56 -6.23 10.65
N SER A 16 6.71 -6.27 11.32
CA SER A 16 7.56 -5.09 11.48
C SER A 16 8.34 -4.86 10.19
N ILE A 17 8.51 -3.59 9.84
CA ILE A 17 9.31 -3.16 8.69
C ILE A 17 10.52 -2.44 9.21
N ASP A 18 11.65 -3.12 9.13
CA ASP A 18 12.92 -2.63 9.66
C ASP A 18 13.82 -2.04 8.56
N ASP A 19 13.57 -2.42 7.30
CA ASP A 19 14.30 -1.93 6.14
C ASP A 19 13.51 -2.15 4.83
N TYR A 20 14.09 -1.70 3.71
CA TYR A 20 13.47 -1.88 2.38
C TYR A 20 13.34 -3.36 1.97
N GLU A 21 14.28 -4.23 2.39
CA GLU A 21 14.20 -5.67 2.09
C GLU A 21 13.04 -6.32 2.86
N SER A 22 12.81 -5.92 4.11
CA SER A 22 11.63 -6.35 4.88
C SER A 22 10.34 -5.94 4.16
N TYR A 23 10.27 -4.71 3.65
CA TYR A 23 9.13 -4.26 2.84
C TYR A 23 8.96 -5.10 1.56
N LYS A 24 10.03 -5.39 0.83
CA LYS A 24 9.96 -6.22 -0.39
C LYS A 24 9.44 -7.62 -0.11
N ASN A 25 9.76 -8.19 1.05
CA ASN A 25 9.33 -9.52 1.44
C ASN A 25 7.86 -9.61 1.85
N LEU A 26 7.18 -8.48 2.11
CA LEU A 26 5.73 -8.46 2.29
C LEU A 26 5.03 -8.93 1.02
N LYS A 27 3.90 -9.59 1.20
CA LYS A 27 3.01 -9.91 0.07
C LYS A 27 2.28 -8.66 -0.41
N VAL A 28 2.00 -8.61 -1.69
CA VAL A 28 1.10 -7.59 -2.25
C VAL A 28 -0.26 -7.68 -1.57
N GLY A 29 -0.78 -6.56 -1.09
CA GLY A 29 -2.01 -6.47 -0.30
C GLY A 29 -1.82 -6.73 1.20
N GLU A 30 -0.61 -7.04 1.66
CA GLU A 30 -0.34 -7.23 3.07
C GLU A 30 -0.32 -5.88 3.80
N HIS A 31 -1.00 -5.86 4.94
CA HIS A 31 -1.07 -4.71 5.82
C HIS A 31 0.10 -4.73 6.80
N PHE A 32 0.60 -3.55 7.16
CA PHE A 32 1.60 -3.40 8.19
C PHE A 32 1.35 -2.13 9.00
N SER A 33 1.68 -2.21 10.28
CA SER A 33 1.56 -1.08 11.19
C SER A 33 2.64 -0.05 10.89
N VAL A 34 2.27 1.23 10.92
CA VAL A 34 3.20 2.33 10.68
C VAL A 34 3.46 3.10 11.97
N ASN A 35 2.38 3.43 12.67
CA ASN A 35 2.39 4.09 13.97
C ASN A 35 1.06 3.83 14.68
N ARG A 36 0.81 4.53 15.79
CA ARG A 36 -0.45 4.38 16.57
C ARG A 36 -1.69 4.77 15.77
N ASP A 37 -1.53 5.63 14.77
CA ASP A 37 -2.63 6.33 14.11
C ASP A 37 -2.88 5.84 12.69
N GLY A 38 -2.21 4.76 12.24
CA GLY A 38 -2.43 4.26 10.91
C GLY A 38 -1.74 2.95 10.56
N TYR A 39 -2.16 2.42 9.43
CA TYR A 39 -1.55 1.26 8.79
C TYR A 39 -1.28 1.55 7.31
N ALA A 40 -0.38 0.79 6.73
CA ALA A 40 -0.14 0.84 5.30
C ALA A 40 -0.42 -0.52 4.66
N VAL A 41 -0.67 -0.49 3.35
CA VAL A 41 -0.90 -1.67 2.51
C VAL A 41 0.14 -1.67 1.40
N LYS A 42 0.85 -2.78 1.25
CA LYS A 42 1.79 -2.94 0.14
C LYS A 42 1.04 -3.06 -1.18
N ILE A 43 1.34 -2.20 -2.14
CA ILE A 43 0.78 -2.24 -3.50
C ILE A 43 1.71 -2.99 -4.44
N ASN A 44 2.98 -2.66 -4.45
CA ASN A 44 4.07 -3.37 -5.13
C ASN A 44 5.41 -3.03 -4.44
N ASP A 45 6.54 -3.33 -5.08
CA ASP A 45 7.85 -3.10 -4.46
C ASP A 45 8.23 -1.61 -4.31
N THR A 46 7.46 -0.71 -4.91
CA THR A 46 7.76 0.73 -4.92
C THR A 46 6.62 1.61 -4.44
N LEU A 47 5.42 1.07 -4.28
CA LEU A 47 4.23 1.82 -3.91
C LEU A 47 3.51 1.19 -2.72
N LEU A 48 3.07 2.04 -1.82
CA LEU A 48 2.16 1.71 -0.73
C LEU A 48 0.95 2.65 -0.69
N VAL A 49 -0.12 2.21 -0.07
CA VAL A 49 -1.21 3.07 0.38
C VAL A 49 -1.12 3.19 1.89
N TRP A 50 -1.03 4.40 2.39
CA TRP A 50 -1.10 4.69 3.81
C TRP A 50 -2.49 5.18 4.19
N HIS A 51 -3.08 4.50 5.15
CA HIS A 51 -4.37 4.85 5.73
C HIS A 51 -4.17 5.48 7.09
N ASN A 52 -4.42 6.79 7.18
CA ASN A 52 -4.32 7.55 8.42
C ASN A 52 -5.66 7.52 9.15
N LEU A 53 -5.74 6.81 10.28
CA LEU A 53 -6.96 6.69 11.08
C LEU A 53 -7.36 8.01 11.76
N ALA A 54 -6.40 8.90 12.03
CA ALA A 54 -6.64 10.18 12.67
C ALA A 54 -7.27 11.21 11.71
N ASP A 55 -6.94 11.12 10.42
CA ASP A 55 -7.44 12.03 9.39
C ASP A 55 -8.72 11.51 8.71
N GLY A 56 -8.91 10.21 8.65
CA GLY A 56 -10.15 9.50 8.26
C GLY A 56 -10.71 9.77 6.86
N GLU A 57 -10.27 10.83 6.20
CA GLU A 57 -10.90 11.33 4.98
C GLU A 57 -10.20 10.86 3.70
N LYS A 58 -8.90 10.60 3.76
CA LYS A 58 -8.10 10.27 2.56
C LYS A 58 -7.05 9.21 2.84
N ASP A 59 -6.83 8.38 1.83
CA ASP A 59 -5.67 7.51 1.77
C ASP A 59 -4.53 8.24 1.04
N CYS A 60 -3.28 8.01 1.44
CA CYS A 60 -2.13 8.58 0.76
C CYS A 60 -1.38 7.49 0.00
N VAL A 61 -1.30 7.62 -1.32
CA VAL A 61 -0.41 6.78 -2.13
C VAL A 61 0.99 7.35 -2.08
N LYS A 62 1.93 6.54 -1.65
CA LYS A 62 3.32 6.95 -1.48
C LYS A 62 4.27 6.09 -2.30
N VAL A 63 5.28 6.75 -2.87
CA VAL A 63 6.40 6.10 -3.54
C VAL A 63 7.50 5.87 -2.51
N ILE A 64 7.92 4.62 -2.36
CA ILE A 64 9.01 4.24 -1.46
C ILE A 64 10.34 4.49 -2.17
N ASP A 65 11.21 5.22 -1.53
CA ASP A 65 12.61 5.33 -1.98
C ASP A 65 13.42 4.17 -1.37
N LYS A 66 13.97 3.33 -2.22
CA LYS A 66 14.87 2.22 -1.82
C LYS A 66 16.19 2.68 -1.17
N ASN A 67 16.50 3.99 -1.25
CA ASN A 67 17.68 4.58 -0.62
C ASN A 67 17.39 5.14 0.78
N MET A 68 16.17 4.97 1.27
CA MET A 68 15.74 5.42 2.61
C MET A 68 16.21 4.53 3.76
N VAL A 69 17.29 3.83 3.60
CA VAL A 69 17.96 3.21 4.73
C VAL A 69 18.71 4.31 5.47
N ASP A 70 18.26 4.62 6.68
CA ASP A 70 19.03 5.53 7.52
C ASP A 70 20.42 4.93 7.82
N SER A 71 21.31 5.73 8.38
CA SER A 71 22.67 5.30 8.72
C SER A 71 22.70 4.21 9.81
N SER A 72 21.60 3.90 10.48
CA SER A 72 21.47 2.82 11.47
C SER A 72 20.98 1.50 10.86
N GLY A 73 20.51 1.51 9.62
CA GLY A 73 19.96 0.33 8.95
C GLY A 73 18.56 -0.07 9.44
N MET A 74 17.96 0.72 10.33
CA MET A 74 16.60 0.50 10.81
C MET A 74 15.68 1.55 10.21
N ILE A 75 14.63 1.09 9.56
CA ILE A 75 13.51 1.93 9.14
C ILE A 75 12.35 1.59 10.06
N GLU A 76 12.01 2.50 10.97
CA GLU A 76 10.71 2.42 11.63
C GLU A 76 9.62 2.75 10.61
N GLY A 77 8.42 2.17 10.75
CA GLY A 77 7.33 2.38 9.80
C GLY A 77 7.02 3.87 9.53
N GLU A 78 7.24 4.73 10.51
CA GLU A 78 7.12 6.19 10.38
C GLU A 78 8.19 6.78 9.44
N ASP A 79 9.42 6.25 9.45
CA ASP A 79 10.50 6.70 8.57
C ASP A 79 10.23 6.32 7.11
N VAL A 80 9.62 5.16 6.87
CA VAL A 80 9.14 4.77 5.52
C VAL A 80 8.15 5.80 4.98
N LEU A 81 7.25 6.31 5.82
CA LEU A 81 6.29 7.33 5.39
C LEU A 81 6.94 8.71 5.21
N ASN A 82 7.80 9.11 6.13
CA ASN A 82 8.41 10.45 6.12
C ASN A 82 9.38 10.65 4.96
N GLY A 83 10.11 9.62 4.56
CA GLY A 83 11.01 9.70 3.42
C GLY A 83 10.35 9.38 2.07
N SER A 84 9.13 8.83 2.08
CA SER A 84 8.40 8.51 0.85
C SER A 84 7.81 9.77 0.21
N LYS A 85 7.79 9.79 -1.12
CA LYS A 85 7.14 10.88 -1.87
C LYS A 85 5.64 10.59 -1.98
N GLU A 86 4.80 11.51 -1.52
CA GLU A 86 3.37 11.45 -1.78
C GLU A 86 3.09 11.63 -3.27
N LEU A 87 2.36 10.70 -3.85
CA LEU A 87 1.93 10.72 -5.24
C LEU A 87 0.50 11.24 -5.38
N LEU A 88 -0.39 10.79 -4.50
CA LEU A 88 -1.81 11.06 -4.54
C LEU A 88 -2.39 10.95 -3.12
N ALA A 89 -3.35 11.82 -2.80
CA ALA A 89 -4.17 11.72 -1.60
C ALA A 89 -5.66 11.75 -1.99
N ASP A 90 -6.35 10.60 -1.88
CA ASP A 90 -7.78 10.45 -2.15
C ASP A 90 -8.30 9.16 -1.51
N LYS A 91 -9.62 9.00 -1.40
CA LYS A 91 -10.23 7.74 -0.96
C LYS A 91 -10.15 6.69 -2.07
N ILE A 92 -9.43 5.61 -1.79
CA ILE A 92 -9.22 4.50 -2.72
C ILE A 92 -10.16 3.36 -2.37
N LYS A 93 -10.93 2.91 -3.33
CA LYS A 93 -11.83 1.77 -3.20
C LYS A 93 -11.10 0.45 -3.47
N ASP A 94 -10.54 0.36 -4.66
CA ASP A 94 -9.85 -0.82 -5.17
C ASP A 94 -8.54 -0.46 -5.86
N CYS A 95 -7.61 -1.40 -5.86
CA CYS A 95 -6.34 -1.27 -6.53
C CYS A 95 -6.01 -2.54 -7.31
N TYR A 96 -5.51 -2.39 -8.53
CA TYR A 96 -4.98 -3.46 -9.37
C TYR A 96 -3.51 -3.19 -9.61
N SER A 97 -2.64 -4.10 -9.23
CA SER A 97 -1.19 -3.85 -9.17
C SER A 97 -0.38 -4.87 -9.96
N SER A 98 0.56 -4.35 -10.71
CA SER A 98 1.74 -5.04 -11.22
C SER A 98 3.00 -4.23 -10.86
N ASN A 99 4.18 -4.72 -11.24
CA ASN A 99 5.40 -3.92 -11.03
C ASN A 99 5.50 -2.73 -12.01
N ASP A 100 4.85 -2.82 -13.17
CA ASP A 100 4.93 -1.78 -14.21
C ASP A 100 3.83 -0.73 -14.08
N TYR A 101 2.62 -1.17 -13.71
CA TYR A 101 1.44 -0.32 -13.65
C TYR A 101 0.63 -0.57 -12.38
N VAL A 102 0.04 0.49 -11.86
CA VAL A 102 -0.96 0.44 -10.79
C VAL A 102 -2.20 1.18 -11.26
N ILE A 103 -3.35 0.54 -11.12
CA ILE A 103 -4.66 1.12 -11.41
C ILE A 103 -5.41 1.25 -10.09
N MET A 104 -5.89 2.44 -9.78
CA MET A 104 -6.68 2.72 -8.57
C MET A 104 -8.06 3.23 -8.95
N GLU A 105 -9.08 2.69 -8.33
CA GLU A 105 -10.45 3.16 -8.40
C GLU A 105 -10.74 4.05 -7.19
N LEU A 106 -11.09 5.31 -7.42
CA LEU A 106 -11.41 6.25 -6.34
C LEU A 106 -12.86 6.05 -5.87
N LEU A 107 -13.07 6.15 -4.55
CA LEU A 107 -14.37 5.87 -3.94
C LEU A 107 -15.42 6.92 -4.29
N ASN A 108 -15.03 8.21 -4.36
CA ASN A 108 -15.99 9.31 -4.32
C ASN A 108 -16.52 9.76 -5.70
N ASN A 109 -15.87 9.37 -6.79
CA ASN A 109 -16.20 9.88 -8.13
C ASN A 109 -16.00 8.88 -9.27
N ASP A 110 -15.84 7.60 -8.96
CA ASP A 110 -15.58 6.50 -9.92
C ASP A 110 -14.40 6.79 -10.89
N THR A 111 -13.54 7.74 -10.53
CA THR A 111 -12.36 8.08 -11.33
C THR A 111 -11.33 6.96 -11.21
N ILE A 112 -10.78 6.59 -12.35
CA ILE A 112 -9.68 5.64 -12.44
C ILE A 112 -8.37 6.40 -12.56
N ILE A 113 -7.40 6.06 -11.71
CA ILE A 113 -6.03 6.56 -11.77
C ILE A 113 -5.14 5.43 -12.29
N LEU A 114 -4.44 5.67 -13.38
CA LEU A 114 -3.40 4.79 -13.89
C LEU A 114 -2.03 5.39 -13.60
N VAL A 115 -1.21 4.68 -12.84
CA VAL A 115 0.19 5.05 -12.54
C VAL A 115 1.12 4.19 -13.38
N ASP A 116 2.04 4.82 -14.10
CA ASP A 116 3.15 4.18 -14.80
C ASP A 116 4.39 4.18 -13.91
N CYS A 117 4.70 3.05 -13.30
CA CYS A 117 5.82 2.90 -12.36
C CYS A 117 7.19 3.04 -13.03
N ASN A 118 7.28 2.77 -14.33
CA ASN A 118 8.52 2.86 -15.10
C ASN A 118 8.80 4.29 -15.62
N ASN A 119 7.78 5.16 -15.59
CA ASN A 119 7.87 6.52 -16.09
C ASN A 119 7.79 7.55 -14.95
N ASN A 120 8.67 7.39 -13.96
CA ASN A 120 8.75 8.27 -12.78
C ASN A 120 7.40 8.46 -12.08
N PHE A 121 6.60 7.39 -11.99
CA PHE A 121 5.27 7.37 -11.37
C PHE A 121 4.30 8.42 -11.95
N LYS A 122 4.44 8.72 -13.23
CA LYS A 122 3.48 9.58 -13.91
C LYS A 122 2.11 8.93 -13.91
N TYR A 123 1.07 9.68 -13.57
CA TYR A 123 -0.28 9.16 -13.55
C TYR A 123 -1.22 9.93 -14.47
N SER A 124 -2.27 9.25 -14.90
CA SER A 124 -3.35 9.77 -15.74
C SER A 124 -4.71 9.37 -15.17
N LYS A 125 -5.73 10.19 -15.45
CA LYS A 125 -7.11 9.98 -14.99
C LYS A 125 -7.98 9.48 -16.13
N PHE A 126 -8.88 8.55 -15.81
CA PHE A 126 -9.82 7.94 -16.74
C PHE A 126 -11.21 7.80 -16.10
N ASP A 127 -12.26 7.75 -16.92
CA ASP A 127 -13.64 7.61 -16.45
C ASP A 127 -14.02 6.13 -16.18
N ASN A 128 -13.24 5.18 -16.69
CA ASN A 128 -13.47 3.74 -16.49
C ASN A 128 -12.22 2.92 -16.78
N LEU A 129 -12.19 1.68 -16.28
CA LEU A 129 -11.07 0.76 -16.45
C LEU A 129 -10.71 0.44 -17.90
N LYS A 130 -11.70 0.34 -18.78
CA LYS A 130 -11.45 0.02 -20.21
C LYS A 130 -10.71 1.14 -20.91
N SER A 131 -10.93 2.38 -20.51
CA SER A 131 -10.30 3.55 -21.11
C SER A 131 -8.79 3.64 -20.82
N THR A 132 -8.28 2.89 -19.84
CA THR A 132 -6.84 2.84 -19.55
C THR A 132 -6.04 2.17 -20.67
N GLY A 133 -6.67 1.29 -21.45
CA GLY A 133 -6.00 0.49 -22.47
C GLY A 133 -5.07 -0.61 -21.95
N ILE A 134 -5.04 -0.81 -20.62
CA ILE A 134 -4.18 -1.81 -19.96
C ILE A 134 -4.95 -3.11 -19.75
N ASP A 135 -4.33 -4.25 -20.09
CA ASP A 135 -4.83 -5.56 -19.70
C ASP A 135 -4.43 -5.85 -18.24
N TYR A 136 -5.35 -5.62 -17.33
CA TYR A 136 -5.16 -5.82 -15.88
C TYR A 136 -5.62 -7.20 -15.40
N SER A 137 -5.99 -8.11 -16.29
CA SER A 137 -6.52 -9.45 -15.92
C SER A 137 -5.54 -10.30 -15.12
N LYS A 138 -4.23 -9.98 -15.21
CA LYS A 138 -3.15 -10.65 -14.48
C LYS A 138 -2.60 -9.85 -13.30
N PHE A 139 -3.19 -8.70 -13.01
CA PHE A 139 -2.76 -7.87 -11.89
C PHE A 139 -3.27 -8.44 -10.57
N ASN A 140 -2.54 -8.17 -9.49
CA ASN A 140 -3.03 -8.44 -8.16
C ASN A 140 -4.16 -7.45 -7.83
N HIS A 141 -5.32 -7.96 -7.42
CA HIS A 141 -6.43 -7.14 -6.93
C HIS A 141 -6.28 -6.95 -5.42
N ILE A 142 -6.35 -5.71 -4.97
CA ILE A 142 -6.19 -5.30 -3.57
C ILE A 142 -7.38 -4.44 -3.21
N SER A 143 -8.20 -4.89 -2.27
CA SER A 143 -9.27 -4.08 -1.68
C SER A 143 -8.66 -3.18 -0.60
N ILE A 144 -8.87 -1.87 -0.70
CA ILE A 144 -8.29 -0.87 0.20
C ILE A 144 -9.34 -0.36 1.20
N GLY A 145 -10.58 -0.21 0.73
CA GLY A 145 -11.69 0.39 1.48
C GLY A 145 -12.68 -0.58 2.08
#